data_6984ea8f446c73cca106a4d9ed868ea9
#
_entry.id   6984ea8f446c73cca106a4d9ed868ea9
#
_cell.length_a   1.000
_cell.length_b   1.000
_cell.length_c   1.000
_cell.angle_alpha   90.00
_cell.angle_beta   90.00
_cell.angle_gamma   90.00
#
_symmetry.space_group_name_H-M   'P 1'
#
loop_
_entity.id
_entity.type
_entity.pdbx_description
1 polymer ?
#
loop_
_entity_poly.entity_id
_entity_poly.type
_entity_poly.pdbx_seq_one_letter_code
_entity_poly.pdbx_strand_id
1 'polypeptide(L)'
;MLYNLAIVIYDLLVHLAAPFSRKPRKMMKGHWVVYELLRQQVEKGEQYIWFHAASLGEFEQGRPLIEMIREKYPNYKILLTFFSPSGYEVRKHYRGADIVCYLPFDKPRNVKKFLDIANPCMAFFIKYEFWKNYLDELHKRRIPVYSVSSIFRRDQIFFKWYGGTYRNVLKDFDHLFVQNEASKRYLSKIGISRVTVVGDTRFDRVLQIREEAKELPLVKMFKGDNAFTFVAGSSWGPDEDLFLEYFNSHPEMKLIIAPHVIDENHLVEIISKLKRPYVRYTLSLIHISEPTRRTPIS
;
A
#
# COMPACT_ATOMS: atom_id res chain seq x y z
N MET A 1 21.00 20.08 3.04
CA MET A 1 21.46 20.32 1.65
C MET A 1 21.45 19.04 0.83
N LEU A 2 22.19 17.99 1.21
CA LEU A 2 22.26 16.71 0.45
C LEU A 2 20.90 16.03 0.21
N TYR A 3 20.01 16.01 1.20
CA TYR A 3 18.67 15.44 1.04
C TYR A 3 17.87 16.12 -0.09
N ASN A 4 17.85 17.46 -0.09
CA ASN A 4 17.11 18.20 -1.12
C ASN A 4 17.71 17.99 -2.53
N LEU A 5 19.04 17.87 -2.62
CA LEU A 5 19.70 17.52 -3.88
C LEU A 5 19.26 16.13 -4.35
N ALA A 6 19.23 15.13 -3.45
CA ALA A 6 18.77 13.78 -3.79
C ALA A 6 17.31 13.78 -4.28
N ILE A 7 16.42 14.56 -3.64
CA ILE A 7 15.02 14.69 -4.10
C ILE A 7 14.93 15.36 -5.48
N VAL A 8 15.76 16.38 -5.75
CA VAL A 8 15.79 17.03 -7.07
C VAL A 8 16.29 16.05 -8.16
N ILE A 9 17.33 15.29 -7.86
CA ILE A 9 17.85 14.26 -8.79
C ILE A 9 16.78 13.18 -9.01
N TYR A 10 16.13 12.72 -7.95
CA TYR A 10 15.06 11.72 -8.08
C TYR A 10 13.89 12.22 -8.94
N ASP A 11 13.43 13.45 -8.73
CA ASP A 11 12.40 14.06 -9.57
C ASP A 11 12.84 14.17 -11.04
N LEU A 12 14.07 14.60 -11.30
CA LEU A 12 14.64 14.64 -12.65
C LEU A 12 14.63 13.25 -13.30
N LEU A 13 15.07 12.21 -12.57
CA LEU A 13 15.06 10.83 -13.07
C LEU A 13 13.64 10.33 -13.40
N VAL A 14 12.64 10.69 -12.57
CA VAL A 14 11.23 10.37 -12.87
C VAL A 14 10.78 11.07 -14.16
N HIS A 15 11.15 12.32 -14.37
CA HIS A 15 10.84 13.05 -15.60
C HIS A 15 11.49 12.44 -16.83
N LEU A 16 12.77 12.06 -16.74
CA LEU A 16 13.50 11.40 -17.83
C LEU A 16 12.95 10.01 -18.15
N ALA A 17 12.48 9.27 -17.14
CA ALA A 17 11.89 7.94 -17.33
C ALA A 17 10.45 7.97 -17.84
N ALA A 18 9.75 9.07 -17.70
CA ALA A 18 8.32 9.18 -18.02
C ALA A 18 7.96 8.87 -19.50
N PRO A 19 8.76 9.24 -20.51
CA PRO A 19 8.48 8.84 -21.89
C PRO A 19 8.53 7.32 -22.09
N PHE A 20 9.40 6.63 -21.37
CA PHE A 20 9.71 5.21 -21.56
C PHE A 20 8.92 4.27 -20.63
N SER A 21 8.31 4.78 -19.55
CA SER A 21 7.65 3.96 -18.56
C SER A 21 6.29 4.52 -18.12
N ARG A 22 5.30 3.62 -18.00
CA ARG A 22 3.93 3.99 -17.58
C ARG A 22 3.87 4.54 -16.16
N LYS A 23 4.68 3.98 -15.23
CA LYS A 23 4.65 4.34 -13.81
C LYS A 23 5.13 5.79 -13.58
N PRO A 24 6.34 6.22 -14.02
CA PRO A 24 6.77 7.61 -13.93
C PRO A 24 5.83 8.58 -14.63
N ARG A 25 5.30 8.21 -15.80
CA ARG A 25 4.34 9.04 -16.55
C ARG A 25 3.08 9.35 -15.76
N LYS A 26 2.52 8.34 -15.04
CA LYS A 26 1.36 8.52 -14.17
C LYS A 26 1.69 9.40 -12.97
N MET A 27 2.86 9.21 -12.36
CA MET A 27 3.33 10.06 -11.26
C MET A 27 3.41 11.52 -11.68
N MET A 28 4.08 11.83 -12.78
CA MET A 28 4.17 13.19 -13.31
C MET A 28 2.79 13.84 -13.51
N LYS A 29 1.90 13.15 -14.22
CA LYS A 29 0.54 13.66 -14.47
C LYS A 29 -0.19 13.96 -13.16
N GLY A 30 -0.12 13.06 -12.18
CA GLY A 30 -0.73 13.23 -10.88
C GLY A 30 -0.17 14.43 -10.11
N HIS A 31 1.15 14.63 -10.12
CA HIS A 31 1.79 15.77 -9.46
C HIS A 31 1.48 17.12 -10.12
N TRP A 32 1.16 17.15 -11.40
CA TRP A 32 0.75 18.40 -12.06
C TRP A 32 -0.65 18.83 -11.64
N VAL A 33 -1.57 17.89 -11.54
CA VAL A 33 -3.00 18.23 -11.27
C VAL A 33 -3.32 18.35 -9.77
N VAL A 34 -2.43 17.89 -8.88
CA VAL A 34 -2.73 17.78 -7.44
C VAL A 34 -3.12 19.12 -6.81
N TYR A 35 -2.44 20.20 -7.16
CA TYR A 35 -2.74 21.51 -6.58
C TYR A 35 -4.08 22.09 -7.03
N GLU A 36 -4.44 21.83 -8.28
CA GLU A 36 -5.75 22.24 -8.80
C GLU A 36 -6.86 21.40 -8.17
N LEU A 37 -6.68 20.08 -8.11
CA LEU A 37 -7.60 19.18 -7.43
C LEU A 37 -7.82 19.60 -5.97
N LEU A 38 -6.76 19.90 -5.23
CA LEU A 38 -6.87 20.33 -3.85
C LEU A 38 -7.62 21.67 -3.72
N ARG A 39 -7.35 22.65 -4.59
CA ARG A 39 -8.07 23.93 -4.56
C ARG A 39 -9.56 23.79 -4.83
N GLN A 40 -9.94 22.83 -5.66
CA GLN A 40 -11.34 22.56 -6.00
C GLN A 40 -12.07 21.78 -4.93
N GLN A 41 -11.36 20.85 -4.21
CA GLN A 41 -11.98 19.91 -3.29
C GLN A 41 -11.81 20.27 -1.80
N VAL A 42 -10.80 21.08 -1.45
CA VAL A 42 -10.63 21.52 -0.06
C VAL A 42 -11.67 22.56 0.29
N GLU A 43 -12.56 22.24 1.19
CA GLU A 43 -13.62 23.11 1.70
C GLU A 43 -13.08 24.03 2.79
N LYS A 44 -13.33 25.33 2.68
CA LYS A 44 -12.88 26.30 3.68
C LYS A 44 -13.62 26.12 5.00
N GLY A 45 -12.88 26.09 6.10
CA GLY A 45 -13.42 25.92 7.44
C GLY A 45 -13.50 24.47 7.91
N GLU A 46 -13.36 23.51 7.01
CA GLU A 46 -13.33 22.10 7.36
C GLU A 46 -11.97 21.68 7.93
N GLN A 47 -11.99 20.72 8.86
CA GLN A 47 -10.79 20.16 9.49
C GLN A 47 -10.41 18.83 8.81
N TYR A 48 -9.24 18.81 8.17
CA TYR A 48 -8.73 17.63 7.47
C TYR A 48 -7.74 16.86 8.33
N ILE A 49 -8.00 15.55 8.50
CA ILE A 49 -7.00 14.60 8.98
C ILE A 49 -6.29 14.03 7.74
N TRP A 50 -4.98 14.21 7.66
CA TRP A 50 -4.20 13.78 6.53
C TRP A 50 -3.56 12.41 6.78
N PHE A 51 -3.82 11.45 5.87
CA PHE A 51 -3.16 10.16 5.81
C PHE A 51 -2.23 10.09 4.60
N HIS A 52 -1.02 9.65 4.81
CA HIS A 52 -0.08 9.37 3.73
C HIS A 52 0.35 7.91 3.74
N ALA A 53 0.16 7.25 2.58
CA ALA A 53 0.64 5.89 2.30
C ALA A 53 1.31 5.89 0.92
N ALA A 54 2.59 5.49 0.82
CA ALA A 54 3.28 5.56 -0.45
C ALA A 54 2.70 4.62 -1.52
N SER A 55 2.16 3.48 -1.10
CA SER A 55 1.70 2.40 -1.98
C SER A 55 0.38 1.78 -1.51
N LEU A 56 -0.18 0.88 -2.34
CA LEU A 56 -1.37 0.11 -1.96
C LEU A 56 -1.16 -0.73 -0.70
N GLY A 57 0.01 -1.38 -0.55
CA GLY A 57 0.30 -2.22 0.61
C GLY A 57 0.36 -1.44 1.92
N GLU A 58 0.86 -0.20 1.89
CA GLU A 58 0.86 0.70 3.05
C GLU A 58 -0.53 1.23 3.34
N PHE A 59 -1.29 1.56 2.30
CA PHE A 59 -2.70 1.94 2.47
C PHE A 59 -3.49 0.84 3.20
N GLU A 60 -3.36 -0.43 2.81
CA GLU A 60 -4.08 -1.53 3.48
C GLU A 60 -3.70 -1.67 4.97
N GLN A 61 -2.50 -1.23 5.36
CA GLN A 61 -2.10 -1.15 6.77
C GLN A 61 -2.71 0.06 7.50
N GLY A 62 -2.86 1.18 6.82
CA GLY A 62 -3.49 2.38 7.39
C GLY A 62 -5.01 2.35 7.34
N ARG A 63 -5.60 1.52 6.48
CA ARG A 63 -7.03 1.47 6.21
C ARG A 63 -7.90 1.25 7.47
N PRO A 64 -7.59 0.30 8.37
CA PRO A 64 -8.40 0.14 9.59
C PRO A 64 -8.46 1.40 10.44
N LEU A 65 -7.34 2.15 10.52
CA LEU A 65 -7.31 3.42 11.26
C LEU A 65 -8.13 4.50 10.53
N ILE A 66 -8.08 4.59 9.21
CA ILE A 66 -8.88 5.52 8.42
C ILE A 66 -10.38 5.24 8.63
N GLU A 67 -10.80 3.98 8.52
CA GLU A 67 -12.19 3.56 8.69
C GLU A 67 -12.70 3.83 10.12
N MET A 68 -11.88 3.53 11.13
CA MET A 68 -12.21 3.82 12.53
C MET A 68 -12.35 5.32 12.80
N ILE A 69 -11.47 6.15 12.24
CA ILE A 69 -11.57 7.62 12.39
C ILE A 69 -12.80 8.15 11.68
N ARG A 70 -13.11 7.65 10.48
CA ARG A 70 -14.33 8.02 9.75
C ARG A 70 -15.59 7.71 10.55
N GLU A 71 -15.64 6.56 11.21
CA GLU A 71 -16.78 6.14 12.03
C GLU A 71 -16.91 6.96 13.32
N LYS A 72 -15.80 7.07 14.07
CA LYS A 72 -15.82 7.68 15.41
C LYS A 72 -15.80 9.22 15.41
N TYR A 73 -15.26 9.82 14.35
CA TYR A 73 -15.03 11.26 14.24
C TYR A 73 -15.57 11.81 12.91
N PRO A 74 -16.89 11.69 12.64
CA PRO A 74 -17.48 12.05 11.35
C PRO A 74 -17.38 13.54 11.00
N ASN A 75 -17.10 14.39 11.98
CA ASN A 75 -16.93 15.83 11.79
C ASN A 75 -15.58 16.19 11.10
N TYR A 76 -14.64 15.25 11.03
CA TYR A 76 -13.39 15.47 10.33
C TYR A 76 -13.47 14.97 8.90
N LYS A 77 -12.92 15.74 7.98
CA LYS A 77 -12.66 15.30 6.61
C LYS A 77 -11.35 14.52 6.52
N ILE A 78 -11.26 13.58 5.62
CA ILE A 78 -10.07 12.75 5.42
C ILE A 78 -9.41 13.09 4.08
N LEU A 79 -8.16 13.54 4.15
CA LEU A 79 -7.27 13.67 3.01
C LEU A 79 -6.34 12.45 2.95
N LEU A 80 -6.40 11.67 1.88
CA LEU A 80 -5.53 10.51 1.64
C LEU A 80 -4.58 10.81 0.48
N THR A 81 -3.28 10.66 0.72
CA THR A 81 -2.27 10.85 -0.32
C THR A 81 -1.49 9.58 -0.61
N PHE A 82 -1.16 9.37 -1.89
CA PHE A 82 -0.29 8.32 -2.36
C PHE A 82 0.94 8.89 -3.05
N PHE A 83 2.08 8.23 -2.90
CA PHE A 83 3.26 8.57 -3.69
C PHE A 83 3.35 7.75 -4.98
N SER A 84 2.99 6.46 -4.92
CA SER A 84 3.06 5.53 -6.03
C SER A 84 1.73 5.39 -6.78
N PRO A 85 1.74 5.24 -8.12
CA PRO A 85 0.55 4.89 -8.89
C PRO A 85 -0.14 3.60 -8.44
N SER A 86 0.61 2.64 -7.85
CA SER A 86 0.04 1.38 -7.37
C SER A 86 -1.03 1.57 -6.29
N GLY A 87 -0.88 2.60 -5.45
CA GLY A 87 -1.90 2.98 -4.48
C GLY A 87 -3.00 3.84 -5.10
N TYR A 88 -2.59 4.97 -5.71
CA TYR A 88 -3.53 5.96 -6.25
C TYR A 88 -4.49 5.38 -7.29
N GLU A 89 -3.99 4.70 -8.30
CA GLU A 89 -4.84 4.20 -9.40
C GLU A 89 -5.90 3.20 -8.94
N VAL A 90 -5.58 2.43 -7.88
CA VAL A 90 -6.50 1.45 -7.30
C VAL A 90 -7.48 2.11 -6.33
N ARG A 91 -7.06 3.16 -5.63
CA ARG A 91 -7.82 3.76 -4.52
C ARG A 91 -8.28 5.20 -4.73
N LYS A 92 -8.12 5.78 -5.92
CA LYS A 92 -8.56 7.16 -6.23
C LYS A 92 -10.06 7.42 -6.02
N HIS A 93 -10.88 6.39 -5.96
CA HIS A 93 -12.31 6.43 -5.65
C HIS A 93 -12.65 5.78 -4.30
N TYR A 94 -11.69 5.75 -3.39
CA TYR A 94 -11.92 5.19 -2.06
C TYR A 94 -12.89 6.05 -1.25
N ARG A 95 -14.05 5.47 -0.90
CA ARG A 95 -15.16 6.16 -0.22
C ARG A 95 -14.87 6.53 1.23
N GLY A 96 -13.84 5.95 1.84
CA GLY A 96 -13.42 6.27 3.20
C GLY A 96 -12.62 7.57 3.34
N ALA A 97 -12.27 8.24 2.21
CA ALA A 97 -11.59 9.53 2.21
C ALA A 97 -12.39 10.54 1.36
N ASP A 98 -12.40 11.81 1.80
CA ASP A 98 -13.07 12.90 1.09
C ASP A 98 -12.24 13.36 -0.10
N ILE A 99 -10.91 13.38 0.06
CA ILE A 99 -9.97 13.74 -1.00
C ILE A 99 -8.92 12.65 -1.12
N VAL A 100 -8.67 12.17 -2.33
CA VAL A 100 -7.59 11.25 -2.65
C VAL A 100 -6.72 11.85 -3.76
N CYS A 101 -5.42 12.01 -3.48
CA CYS A 101 -4.50 12.61 -4.46
C CYS A 101 -3.08 12.04 -4.36
N TYR A 102 -2.21 12.44 -5.30
CA TYR A 102 -0.78 12.19 -5.17
C TYR A 102 -0.14 13.14 -4.15
N LEU A 103 0.87 12.66 -3.42
CA LEU A 103 1.74 13.53 -2.64
C LEU A 103 2.78 14.15 -3.58
N PRO A 104 2.89 15.49 -3.67
CA PRO A 104 3.96 16.14 -4.43
C PRO A 104 5.35 15.75 -3.91
N PHE A 105 6.36 15.77 -4.81
CA PHE A 105 7.75 15.54 -4.43
C PHE A 105 8.16 16.43 -3.25
N ASP A 106 8.93 15.86 -2.33
CA ASP A 106 9.35 16.49 -1.07
C ASP A 106 10.37 17.63 -1.27
N LYS A 107 9.99 18.60 -2.11
CA LYS A 107 10.72 19.86 -2.33
C LYS A 107 10.12 20.96 -1.46
N PRO A 108 10.93 21.83 -0.83
CA PRO A 108 10.42 22.86 0.11
C PRO A 108 9.26 23.71 -0.46
N ARG A 109 9.33 24.10 -1.74
CA ARG A 109 8.26 24.85 -2.39
C ARG A 109 6.98 24.04 -2.57
N ASN A 110 7.10 22.78 -2.93
CA ASN A 110 5.96 21.87 -3.12
C ASN A 110 5.26 21.62 -1.78
N VAL A 111 6.04 21.32 -0.76
CA VAL A 111 5.56 21.06 0.61
C VAL A 111 4.78 22.26 1.13
N LYS A 112 5.37 23.46 1.06
CA LYS A 112 4.71 24.69 1.52
C LYS A 112 3.38 24.88 0.78
N LYS A 113 3.39 24.84 -0.55
CA LYS A 113 2.18 24.99 -1.39
C LYS A 113 1.11 23.95 -1.08
N PHE A 114 1.51 22.68 -0.88
CA PHE A 114 0.59 21.62 -0.52
C PHE A 114 -0.07 21.88 0.84
N LEU A 115 0.72 22.19 1.87
CA LEU A 115 0.22 22.45 3.21
C LEU A 115 -0.55 23.77 3.32
N ASP A 116 -0.25 24.77 2.49
CA ASP A 116 -1.02 26.02 2.42
C ASP A 116 -2.44 25.78 1.89
N ILE A 117 -2.64 24.81 1.00
CA ILE A 117 -3.95 24.48 0.44
C ILE A 117 -4.67 23.44 1.32
N ALA A 118 -4.00 22.33 1.66
CA ALA A 118 -4.60 21.22 2.38
C ALA A 118 -4.89 21.54 3.85
N ASN A 119 -4.04 22.36 4.48
CA ASN A 119 -4.12 22.82 5.87
C ASN A 119 -4.63 21.75 6.87
N PRO A 120 -3.99 20.59 6.97
CA PRO A 120 -4.47 19.53 7.82
C PRO A 120 -4.34 19.89 9.31
N CYS A 121 -5.28 19.44 10.14
CA CYS A 121 -5.22 19.61 11.60
C CYS A 121 -4.30 18.58 12.28
N MET A 122 -4.06 17.42 11.63
CA MET A 122 -3.07 16.41 12.03
C MET A 122 -2.71 15.53 10.83
N ALA A 123 -1.57 14.81 10.91
CA ALA A 123 -1.10 13.94 9.85
C ALA A 123 -0.65 12.57 10.36
N PHE A 124 -0.99 11.53 9.61
CA PHE A 124 -0.56 10.15 9.85
C PHE A 124 0.24 9.63 8.66
N PHE A 125 1.49 9.24 8.92
CA PHE A 125 2.37 8.62 7.94
C PHE A 125 2.45 7.13 8.19
N ILE A 126 2.10 6.34 7.18
CA ILE A 126 2.02 4.88 7.30
C ILE A 126 3.37 4.27 6.95
N LYS A 127 3.93 3.47 7.85
CA LYS A 127 5.19 2.74 7.69
C LYS A 127 6.45 3.62 7.64
N TYR A 128 7.16 3.62 6.49
CA TYR A 128 8.53 4.17 6.35
C TYR A 128 8.55 5.54 5.67
N GLU A 129 7.50 6.30 5.79
CA GLU A 129 7.32 7.55 5.09
C GLU A 129 7.94 8.72 5.87
N PHE A 130 9.27 8.83 5.81
CA PHE A 130 10.08 9.82 6.52
C PHE A 130 10.47 10.99 5.60
N TRP A 131 9.48 11.68 5.04
CA TRP A 131 9.63 12.81 4.13
C TRP A 131 10.05 14.07 4.86
N LYS A 132 11.38 14.33 4.87
CA LYS A 132 12.00 15.35 5.71
C LYS A 132 11.36 16.73 5.62
N ASN A 133 11.14 17.24 4.39
CA ASN A 133 10.63 18.62 4.26
C ASN A 133 9.16 18.71 4.68
N TYR A 134 8.36 17.66 4.45
CA TYR A 134 7.00 17.60 4.98
C TYR A 134 6.99 17.57 6.50
N LEU A 135 7.80 16.75 7.12
CA LEU A 135 7.90 16.63 8.58
C LEU A 135 8.41 17.94 9.22
N ASP A 136 9.50 18.51 8.70
CA ASP A 136 10.01 19.81 9.12
C ASP A 136 8.93 20.91 9.05
N GLU A 137 8.16 20.97 7.97
CA GLU A 137 7.15 22.02 7.77
C GLU A 137 5.91 21.78 8.63
N LEU A 138 5.46 20.54 8.83
CA LEU A 138 4.40 20.19 9.78
C LEU A 138 4.78 20.60 11.21
N HIS A 139 6.00 20.27 11.63
CA HIS A 139 6.53 20.65 12.94
C HIS A 139 6.56 22.18 13.13
N LYS A 140 7.05 22.93 12.13
CA LYS A 140 7.05 24.42 12.15
C LYS A 140 5.64 25.00 12.28
N ARG A 141 4.66 24.38 11.64
CA ARG A 141 3.26 24.79 11.72
C ARG A 141 2.55 24.29 12.98
N ARG A 142 3.23 23.53 13.84
CA ARG A 142 2.66 22.88 15.03
C ARG A 142 1.48 21.97 14.69
N ILE A 143 1.51 21.32 13.55
CA ILE A 143 0.54 20.32 13.13
C ILE A 143 1.02 18.98 13.68
N PRO A 144 0.24 18.31 14.53
CA PRO A 144 0.62 16.99 15.07
C PRO A 144 0.84 15.96 13.98
N VAL A 145 1.94 15.21 14.06
CA VAL A 145 2.28 14.18 13.08
C VAL A 145 2.65 12.86 13.75
N TYR A 146 2.06 11.80 13.24
CA TYR A 146 2.18 10.45 13.78
C TYR A 146 2.72 9.48 12.73
N SER A 147 3.64 8.60 13.15
CA SER A 147 4.02 7.44 12.33
C SER A 147 3.27 6.20 12.81
N VAL A 148 2.69 5.45 11.88
CA VAL A 148 1.86 4.27 12.19
C VAL A 148 2.42 3.03 11.53
N SER A 149 2.48 1.92 12.30
CA SER A 149 2.92 0.60 11.82
C SER A 149 4.36 0.58 11.28
N SER A 150 5.26 1.38 11.84
CA SER A 150 6.67 1.42 11.46
C SER A 150 7.47 0.27 12.09
N ILE A 151 8.47 -0.22 11.36
CA ILE A 151 9.49 -1.15 11.90
C ILE A 151 10.86 -0.48 11.80
N PHE A 152 11.63 -0.56 12.88
CA PHE A 152 13.00 -0.09 12.90
C PHE A 152 13.97 -1.26 13.05
N ARG A 153 15.05 -1.25 12.24
CA ARG A 153 16.09 -2.29 12.21
C ARG A 153 17.45 -1.66 12.48
N ARG A 154 18.35 -2.42 13.10
CA ARG A 154 19.68 -1.97 13.50
C ARG A 154 20.54 -1.44 12.35
N ASP A 155 20.35 -1.96 11.15
CA ASP A 155 21.11 -1.62 9.96
C ASP A 155 20.67 -0.30 9.30
N GLN A 156 19.51 0.24 9.66
CA GLN A 156 18.99 1.48 9.08
C GLN A 156 19.84 2.69 9.44
N ILE A 157 19.84 3.68 8.53
CA ILE A 157 20.66 4.89 8.62
C ILE A 157 20.49 5.68 9.92
N PHE A 158 19.31 5.64 10.53
CA PHE A 158 19.02 6.31 11.79
C PHE A 158 19.94 5.90 12.95
N PHE A 159 20.43 4.65 12.92
CA PHE A 159 21.25 4.05 13.96
C PHE A 159 22.75 4.04 13.64
N LYS A 160 23.15 4.59 12.47
CA LYS A 160 24.55 4.70 12.07
C LYS A 160 25.14 5.98 12.65
N TRP A 161 26.47 5.99 12.92
CA TRP A 161 27.18 7.16 13.46
C TRP A 161 27.01 8.41 12.57
N TYR A 162 26.90 8.26 11.25
CA TYR A 162 26.69 9.33 10.27
C TYR A 162 25.22 9.69 10.04
N GLY A 163 24.28 9.02 10.69
CA GLY A 163 22.84 9.17 10.47
C GLY A 163 22.19 10.35 11.21
N GLY A 164 22.96 11.31 11.72
CA GLY A 164 22.46 12.41 12.57
C GLY A 164 21.32 13.22 11.92
N THR A 165 21.48 13.60 10.67
CA THR A 165 20.44 14.33 9.92
C THR A 165 19.13 13.56 9.82
N TYR A 166 19.20 12.25 9.57
CA TYR A 166 18.01 11.39 9.48
C TYR A 166 17.37 11.14 10.85
N ARG A 167 18.18 11.07 11.94
CA ARG A 167 17.63 10.97 13.31
C ARG A 167 16.79 12.18 13.67
N ASN A 168 17.17 13.38 13.21
CA ASN A 168 16.40 14.58 13.49
C ASN A 168 15.00 14.53 12.88
N VAL A 169 14.85 13.94 11.68
CA VAL A 169 13.53 13.75 11.05
C VAL A 169 12.58 12.92 11.92
N LEU A 170 13.10 11.94 12.66
CA LEU A 170 12.28 11.14 13.57
C LEU A 170 11.81 11.94 14.81
N LYS A 171 12.48 13.02 15.16
CA LYS A 171 12.09 13.88 16.29
C LYS A 171 10.92 14.80 15.95
N ASP A 172 10.65 15.00 14.66
CA ASP A 172 9.52 15.81 14.19
C ASP A 172 8.17 15.08 14.34
N PHE A 173 8.18 13.77 14.58
CA PHE A 173 6.97 13.05 14.96
C PHE A 173 6.58 13.31 16.42
N ASP A 174 5.30 13.61 16.65
CA ASP A 174 4.74 13.72 17.99
C ASP A 174 4.67 12.35 18.67
N HIS A 175 4.40 11.28 17.90
CA HIS A 175 4.45 9.91 18.39
C HIS A 175 4.73 8.90 17.29
N LEU A 176 5.42 7.80 17.63
CA LEU A 176 5.68 6.69 16.72
C LEU A 176 4.98 5.42 17.24
N PHE A 177 4.02 4.93 16.48
CA PHE A 177 3.36 3.65 16.72
C PHE A 177 4.08 2.56 15.92
N VAL A 178 4.86 1.74 16.63
CA VAL A 178 5.75 0.74 16.02
C VAL A 178 5.21 -0.68 16.14
N GLN A 179 5.67 -1.57 15.26
CA GLN A 179 5.15 -2.93 15.22
C GLN A 179 5.69 -3.85 16.32
N ASN A 180 6.89 -3.57 16.89
CA ASN A 180 7.52 -4.49 17.83
C ASN A 180 8.43 -3.80 18.85
N GLU A 181 8.71 -4.52 19.93
CA GLU A 181 9.60 -4.06 21.01
C GLU A 181 11.04 -3.82 20.56
N ALA A 182 11.52 -4.52 19.53
CA ALA A 182 12.86 -4.29 18.99
C ALA A 182 12.97 -2.86 18.40
N SER A 183 11.96 -2.41 17.68
CA SER A 183 11.88 -1.05 17.14
C SER A 183 11.89 0.00 18.25
N LYS A 184 11.10 -0.20 19.32
CA LYS A 184 11.08 0.68 20.48
C LYS A 184 12.45 0.76 21.16
N ARG A 185 13.13 -0.38 21.35
CA ARG A 185 14.50 -0.42 21.90
C ARG A 185 15.52 0.30 21.02
N TYR A 186 15.43 0.19 19.68
CA TYR A 186 16.34 0.91 18.80
C TYR A 186 16.11 2.41 18.86
N LEU A 187 14.88 2.87 18.87
CA LEU A 187 14.51 4.28 18.97
C LEU A 187 14.96 4.89 20.31
N SER A 188 14.78 4.16 21.40
CA SER A 188 15.24 4.64 22.73
C SER A 188 16.75 4.87 22.78
N LYS A 189 17.56 4.06 22.09
CA LYS A 189 19.03 4.22 22.00
C LYS A 189 19.47 5.53 21.33
N ILE A 190 18.60 6.15 20.54
CA ILE A 190 18.87 7.44 19.88
C ILE A 190 18.06 8.59 20.49
N GLY A 191 17.52 8.38 21.70
CA GLY A 191 16.85 9.41 22.48
C GLY A 191 15.41 9.69 22.08
N ILE A 192 14.74 8.77 21.38
CA ILE A 192 13.31 8.86 21.01
C ILE A 192 12.50 7.99 21.97
N SER A 193 11.72 8.64 22.86
CA SER A 193 10.91 7.99 23.89
C SER A 193 9.40 7.96 23.58
N ARG A 194 8.92 8.82 22.69
CA ARG A 194 7.50 8.90 22.31
C ARG A 194 7.16 7.75 21.36
N VAL A 195 7.13 6.52 21.88
CA VAL A 195 6.98 5.29 21.11
C VAL A 195 6.05 4.34 21.82
N THR A 196 5.02 3.87 21.11
CA THR A 196 4.11 2.79 21.56
C THR A 196 4.20 1.60 20.60
N VAL A 197 4.26 0.39 21.14
CA VAL A 197 4.18 -0.83 20.36
C VAL A 197 2.71 -1.20 20.17
N VAL A 198 2.28 -1.29 18.91
CA VAL A 198 0.88 -1.56 18.52
C VAL A 198 0.71 -2.84 17.70
N GLY A 199 1.81 -3.51 17.35
CA GLY A 199 1.75 -4.67 16.47
C GLY A 199 1.70 -4.28 14.98
N ASP A 200 1.48 -5.28 14.15
CA ASP A 200 1.34 -5.11 12.71
C ASP A 200 -0.13 -4.96 12.33
N THR A 201 -0.52 -3.79 11.91
CA THR A 201 -1.90 -3.46 11.54
C THR A 201 -2.47 -4.28 10.36
N ARG A 202 -1.61 -5.07 9.66
CA ARG A 202 -2.09 -6.05 8.68
C ARG A 202 -2.94 -7.14 9.33
N PHE A 203 -2.66 -7.50 10.59
CA PHE A 203 -3.46 -8.49 11.32
C PHE A 203 -4.87 -7.97 11.59
N ASP A 204 -5.03 -6.70 11.91
CA ASP A 204 -6.36 -6.08 12.09
C ASP A 204 -7.17 -6.20 10.78
N ARG A 205 -6.52 -5.94 9.65
CA ARG A 205 -7.15 -6.09 8.33
C ARG A 205 -7.51 -7.55 8.01
N VAL A 206 -6.65 -8.51 8.37
CA VAL A 206 -6.94 -9.95 8.20
C VAL A 206 -8.14 -10.37 9.05
N LEU A 207 -8.22 -9.90 10.30
CA LEU A 207 -9.35 -10.18 11.17
C LEU A 207 -10.67 -9.63 10.60
N GLN A 208 -10.67 -8.37 10.15
CA GLN A 208 -11.81 -7.77 9.44
C GLN A 208 -12.24 -8.60 8.22
N ILE A 209 -11.28 -8.97 7.34
CA ILE A 209 -11.57 -9.78 6.16
C ILE A 209 -12.17 -11.12 6.56
N ARG A 210 -11.69 -11.74 7.64
CA ARG A 210 -12.22 -12.99 8.14
C ARG A 210 -13.66 -12.85 8.65
N GLU A 211 -13.95 -11.75 9.37
CA GLU A 211 -15.31 -11.48 9.89
C GLU A 211 -16.30 -11.15 8.77
N GLU A 212 -15.84 -10.41 7.76
CA GLU A 212 -16.63 -10.04 6.58
C GLU A 212 -16.66 -11.14 5.50
N ALA A 213 -15.92 -12.24 5.73
CA ALA A 213 -15.74 -13.29 4.72
C ALA A 213 -17.09 -13.94 4.36
N LYS A 214 -17.44 -13.86 3.10
CA LYS A 214 -18.58 -14.54 2.53
C LYS A 214 -18.16 -15.92 2.04
N GLU A 215 -19.06 -16.89 2.16
CA GLU A 215 -18.86 -18.18 1.47
C GLU A 215 -18.64 -17.94 -0.02
N LEU A 216 -17.68 -18.66 -0.59
CA LEU A 216 -17.41 -18.68 -2.03
C LEU A 216 -17.95 -19.98 -2.59
N PRO A 217 -19.21 -20.00 -3.11
CA PRO A 217 -19.88 -21.24 -3.53
C PRO A 217 -19.09 -22.03 -4.56
N LEU A 218 -18.46 -21.35 -5.54
CA LEU A 218 -17.62 -22.01 -6.54
C LEU A 218 -16.38 -22.68 -5.95
N VAL A 219 -15.75 -22.03 -4.99
CA VAL A 219 -14.57 -22.58 -4.28
C VAL A 219 -14.99 -23.78 -3.43
N LYS A 220 -16.12 -23.68 -2.74
CA LYS A 220 -16.70 -24.77 -1.93
C LYS A 220 -17.01 -25.99 -2.80
N MET A 221 -17.69 -25.77 -3.94
CA MET A 221 -18.00 -26.81 -4.91
C MET A 221 -16.74 -27.41 -5.52
N PHE A 222 -15.75 -26.60 -5.89
CA PHE A 222 -14.46 -27.07 -6.40
C PHE A 222 -13.72 -27.91 -5.35
N LYS A 223 -13.67 -27.46 -4.11
CA LYS A 223 -13.00 -28.19 -3.01
C LYS A 223 -13.64 -29.57 -2.80
N GLY A 224 -14.99 -29.66 -2.73
CA GLY A 224 -15.68 -30.87 -2.29
C GLY A 224 -15.34 -31.26 -0.84
N ASP A 225 -15.79 -32.45 -0.42
CA ASP A 225 -15.75 -32.82 1.00
C ASP A 225 -14.40 -33.39 1.45
N ASN A 226 -13.66 -34.09 0.58
CA ASN A 226 -12.50 -34.91 1.01
C ASN A 226 -11.19 -34.65 0.24
N ALA A 227 -11.10 -33.65 -0.63
CA ALA A 227 -9.89 -33.44 -1.40
C ALA A 227 -8.95 -32.44 -0.72
N PHE A 228 -7.67 -32.82 -0.57
CA PHE A 228 -6.64 -31.84 -0.21
C PHE A 228 -6.56 -30.75 -1.28
N THR A 229 -6.79 -29.52 -0.86
CA THR A 229 -6.75 -28.35 -1.76
C THR A 229 -5.62 -27.43 -1.35
N PHE A 230 -4.62 -27.31 -2.21
CA PHE A 230 -3.53 -26.36 -2.03
C PHE A 230 -3.94 -25.01 -2.61
N VAL A 231 -3.72 -23.92 -1.86
CA VAL A 231 -4.01 -22.55 -2.29
C VAL A 231 -2.71 -21.78 -2.39
N ALA A 232 -2.29 -21.47 -3.61
CA ALA A 232 -1.13 -20.63 -3.90
C ALA A 232 -1.58 -19.17 -4.05
N GLY A 233 -1.44 -18.39 -2.96
CA GLY A 233 -1.80 -16.98 -2.93
C GLY A 233 -0.61 -16.07 -3.17
N SER A 234 -0.73 -15.10 -4.09
CA SER A 234 0.33 -14.14 -4.43
C SER A 234 1.61 -14.80 -4.93
N SER A 235 1.47 -15.86 -5.74
CA SER A 235 2.59 -16.60 -6.33
C SER A 235 3.32 -15.79 -7.40
N TRP A 236 4.59 -16.15 -7.60
CA TRP A 236 5.46 -15.65 -8.65
C TRP A 236 5.96 -16.81 -9.51
N GLY A 237 6.44 -16.54 -10.73
CA GLY A 237 6.92 -17.56 -11.65
C GLY A 237 7.81 -18.65 -11.03
N PRO A 238 8.86 -18.31 -10.24
CA PRO A 238 9.69 -19.33 -9.58
C PRO A 238 8.94 -20.21 -8.57
N ASP A 239 7.94 -19.65 -7.85
CA ASP A 239 7.10 -20.45 -6.94
C ASP A 239 6.21 -21.39 -7.74
N GLU A 240 5.65 -20.88 -8.85
CA GLU A 240 4.77 -21.61 -9.74
C GLU A 240 5.49 -22.80 -10.40
N ASP A 241 6.73 -22.63 -10.80
CA ASP A 241 7.55 -23.70 -11.37
C ASP A 241 7.69 -24.89 -10.39
N LEU A 242 7.88 -24.60 -9.12
CA LEU A 242 8.02 -25.62 -8.09
C LEU A 242 6.71 -26.37 -7.84
N PHE A 243 5.64 -25.67 -7.53
CA PHE A 243 4.42 -26.36 -7.12
C PHE A 243 3.61 -26.92 -8.29
N LEU A 244 3.75 -26.41 -9.51
CA LEU A 244 3.07 -26.96 -10.68
C LEU A 244 3.62 -28.33 -11.09
N GLU A 245 4.93 -28.52 -11.00
CA GLU A 245 5.56 -29.81 -11.24
C GLU A 245 5.02 -30.85 -10.24
N TYR A 246 4.99 -30.51 -8.96
CA TYR A 246 4.44 -31.35 -7.91
C TYR A 246 2.95 -31.64 -8.13
N PHE A 247 2.15 -30.63 -8.41
CA PHE A 247 0.72 -30.76 -8.67
C PHE A 247 0.40 -31.66 -9.86
N ASN A 248 1.16 -31.56 -10.94
CA ASN A 248 0.95 -32.39 -12.13
C ASN A 248 1.18 -33.89 -11.87
N SER A 249 2.02 -34.24 -10.88
CA SER A 249 2.32 -35.62 -10.49
C SER A 249 1.42 -36.18 -9.37
N HIS A 250 0.55 -35.34 -8.75
CA HIS A 250 -0.31 -35.71 -7.63
C HIS A 250 -1.80 -35.52 -7.98
N PRO A 251 -2.43 -36.47 -8.67
CA PRO A 251 -3.81 -36.35 -9.16
C PRO A 251 -4.87 -36.21 -8.07
N GLU A 252 -4.59 -36.64 -6.85
CA GLU A 252 -5.46 -36.53 -5.67
C GLU A 252 -5.57 -35.10 -5.15
N MET A 253 -4.62 -34.24 -5.49
CA MET A 253 -4.56 -32.88 -5.00
C MET A 253 -5.35 -31.91 -5.89
N LYS A 254 -6.04 -30.97 -5.30
CA LYS A 254 -6.63 -29.81 -5.97
C LYS A 254 -5.77 -28.57 -5.78
N LEU A 255 -5.78 -27.68 -6.76
CA LEU A 255 -4.96 -26.47 -6.74
C LEU A 255 -5.78 -25.24 -7.08
N ILE A 256 -5.69 -24.20 -6.27
CA ILE A 256 -6.21 -22.86 -6.54
C ILE A 256 -5.02 -21.91 -6.61
N ILE A 257 -4.87 -21.20 -7.73
CA ILE A 257 -3.79 -20.24 -7.93
C ILE A 257 -4.37 -18.82 -8.00
N ALA A 258 -3.83 -17.93 -7.17
CA ALA A 258 -4.07 -16.50 -7.22
C ALA A 258 -2.72 -15.78 -7.36
N PRO A 259 -2.20 -15.58 -8.59
CA PRO A 259 -0.86 -15.05 -8.80
C PRO A 259 -0.77 -13.59 -8.36
N HIS A 260 0.45 -13.14 -8.03
CA HIS A 260 0.71 -11.75 -7.61
C HIS A 260 0.45 -10.75 -8.74
N VAL A 261 0.80 -11.11 -9.95
CA VAL A 261 0.52 -10.33 -11.17
C VAL A 261 -0.55 -11.06 -11.99
N ILE A 262 -1.72 -10.44 -12.08
CA ILE A 262 -2.86 -10.98 -12.85
C ILE A 262 -2.88 -10.26 -14.20
N ASP A 263 -2.10 -10.74 -15.16
CA ASP A 263 -2.18 -10.34 -16.57
C ASP A 263 -2.30 -11.57 -17.46
N GLU A 264 -2.75 -11.36 -18.68
CA GLU A 264 -3.06 -12.47 -19.61
C GLU A 264 -1.82 -13.29 -19.98
N ASN A 265 -0.66 -12.64 -20.15
CA ASN A 265 0.58 -13.33 -20.52
C ASN A 265 1.02 -14.27 -19.40
N HIS A 266 0.99 -13.78 -18.15
CA HIS A 266 1.34 -14.60 -16.99
C HIS A 266 0.35 -15.76 -16.79
N LEU A 267 -0.95 -15.51 -16.97
CA LEU A 267 -1.95 -16.59 -16.90
C LEU A 267 -1.74 -17.64 -17.98
N VAL A 268 -1.42 -17.24 -19.21
CA VAL A 268 -1.08 -18.17 -20.30
C VAL A 268 0.18 -18.98 -19.97
N GLU A 269 1.19 -18.36 -19.37
CA GLU A 269 2.40 -19.06 -18.93
C GLU A 269 2.08 -20.15 -17.90
N ILE A 270 1.31 -19.82 -16.84
CA ILE A 270 0.85 -20.80 -15.84
C ILE A 270 0.09 -21.95 -16.52
N ILE A 271 -0.86 -21.62 -17.40
CA ILE A 271 -1.68 -22.61 -18.08
C ILE A 271 -0.84 -23.54 -18.98
N SER A 272 0.19 -23.02 -19.65
CA SER A 272 1.08 -23.82 -20.49
C SER A 272 1.85 -24.90 -19.72
N LYS A 273 2.07 -24.69 -18.42
CA LYS A 273 2.76 -25.64 -17.52
C LYS A 273 1.81 -26.65 -16.88
N LEU A 274 0.49 -26.43 -16.97
CA LEU A 274 -0.52 -27.33 -16.40
C LEU A 274 -0.75 -28.53 -17.34
N LYS A 275 -0.65 -29.76 -16.80
CA LYS A 275 -0.97 -31.02 -17.48
C LYS A 275 -2.35 -31.59 -17.09
N ARG A 276 -3.12 -30.84 -16.33
CA ARG A 276 -4.41 -31.24 -15.76
C ARG A 276 -5.51 -30.25 -16.16
N PRO A 277 -6.77 -30.66 -16.17
CA PRO A 277 -7.89 -29.78 -16.44
C PRO A 277 -7.90 -28.57 -15.51
N TYR A 278 -8.19 -27.41 -16.04
CA TYR A 278 -8.27 -26.16 -15.30
C TYR A 278 -9.51 -25.36 -15.68
N VAL A 279 -9.89 -24.42 -14.81
CA VAL A 279 -10.92 -23.42 -15.06
C VAL A 279 -10.48 -22.08 -14.50
N ARG A 280 -10.77 -21.00 -15.19
CA ARG A 280 -10.56 -19.65 -14.69
C ARG A 280 -11.76 -19.21 -13.86
N TYR A 281 -11.53 -18.80 -12.62
CA TYR A 281 -12.59 -18.39 -11.70
C TYR A 281 -13.52 -17.32 -12.28
N THR A 282 -12.95 -16.30 -12.92
CA THR A 282 -13.71 -15.18 -13.53
C THR A 282 -14.55 -15.60 -14.74
N LEU A 283 -14.13 -16.63 -15.46
CA LEU A 283 -14.87 -17.15 -16.62
C LEU A 283 -15.91 -18.21 -16.23
N SER A 284 -15.71 -18.91 -15.10
CA SER A 284 -16.64 -19.93 -14.61
C SER A 284 -18.00 -19.37 -14.20
N LEU A 285 -18.07 -18.08 -13.85
CA LEU A 285 -19.34 -17.39 -13.56
C LEU A 285 -20.23 -17.22 -14.81
N ILE A 286 -19.66 -17.30 -16.01
CA ILE A 286 -20.39 -17.14 -17.27
C ILE A 286 -20.89 -18.51 -17.80
N HIS A 287 -20.28 -19.63 -17.37
CA HIS A 287 -20.53 -20.97 -17.91
C HIS A 287 -21.25 -21.94 -16.96
N ILE A 288 -21.93 -21.45 -15.92
CA ILE A 288 -22.68 -22.30 -14.99
C ILE A 288 -23.92 -22.96 -15.65
N SER A 289 -24.30 -22.53 -16.85
CA SER A 289 -25.49 -23.06 -17.55
C SER A 289 -25.25 -24.23 -18.48
N GLU A 290 -23.98 -24.62 -18.80
CA GLU A 290 -23.74 -25.81 -19.66
C GLU A 290 -22.42 -26.52 -19.31
N PRO A 291 -22.45 -27.86 -19.07
CA PRO A 291 -21.25 -28.67 -18.96
C PRO A 291 -20.70 -28.95 -20.36
N THR A 292 -19.94 -28.05 -20.94
CA THR A 292 -19.26 -28.33 -22.20
C THR A 292 -18.02 -29.20 -21.96
N ARG A 293 -18.12 -30.47 -22.35
CA ARG A 293 -16.96 -31.30 -22.69
C ARG A 293 -16.18 -30.59 -23.78
N ARG A 294 -15.02 -29.98 -23.44
CA ARG A 294 -14.07 -29.61 -24.50
C ARG A 294 -13.10 -30.77 -24.71
N THR A 295 -13.27 -31.43 -25.82
CA THR A 295 -12.26 -32.28 -26.46
C THR A 295 -11.02 -31.46 -26.78
N PRO A 296 -9.81 -32.02 -26.61
CA PRO A 296 -8.60 -31.34 -27.03
C PRO A 296 -8.61 -31.20 -28.54
N ILE A 297 -8.34 -29.99 -29.04
CA ILE A 297 -8.08 -29.80 -30.47
C ILE A 297 -6.62 -30.22 -30.69
N SER A 298 -6.46 -31.26 -31.51
CA SER A 298 -5.18 -31.76 -32.03
C SER A 298 -4.38 -30.71 -32.78
#